data_5b814ef6f6bc47c6cc3d26b87562b94a
#
_entry.id   5b814ef6f6bc47c6cc3d26b87562b94a
#
_cell.length_a   1.000
_cell.length_b   1.000
_cell.length_c   1.000
_cell.angle_alpha   90.00
_cell.angle_beta   90.00
_cell.angle_gamma   90.00
#
_symmetry.space_group_name_H-M   'P 1'
#
loop_
_entity.id
_entity.type
_entity.pdbx_description
1 polymer ?
#
loop_
_entity_poly.entity_id
_entity_poly.type
_entity_poly.pdbx_seq_one_letter_code
_entity_poly.pdbx_strand_id
1 'polypeptide(L)'
;MSTYIDPRHPNRHDSYDDIPYDVVQYLHYLEVVKARSARTANGYYIDLRNFFRFLVRLRNHLDIPLNEISILHLNKDFYEKITKAEIYEYIYYLQSDCGNGKAAITRKLASIHGFFHYMVVEMALLENDPSADISGPPIKQALPKYLSLDESIELLNNIQSDFYERDFCIVTLFLNCGMRLTELVSMNLNNFKDGTIRIMGKGHKERLVYLNTACIDALDHYLAARAQLPNIKDTDKNALFISKRTGGRLTPRRVEQIVERCLQTAGLSGKGYSPHKLRHTAATLMYRHGNVDMLTLKEILGHESVSTTQIYTHINTQKLQDAAQASPLSKMKFHKENPVPSQQEVSLDSESSEPAALGELSLPAPKTDEE
;
A
#
# COMPACT_ATOMS: atom_id res chain seq x y z
N MET A 1 38.74 1.78 1.69
CA MET A 1 38.14 0.50 1.27
C MET A 1 37.01 0.86 0.30
N SER A 2 37.11 0.39 -0.94
CA SER A 2 36.16 0.75 -2.01
C SER A 2 34.87 0.00 -1.77
N THR A 3 33.78 0.76 -1.53
CA THR A 3 32.42 0.21 -1.46
C THR A 3 32.01 -0.25 -2.86
N TYR A 4 31.93 -1.55 -3.05
CA TYR A 4 31.39 -2.12 -4.29
C TYR A 4 29.88 -1.85 -4.34
N ILE A 5 29.46 -0.93 -5.18
CA ILE A 5 28.04 -0.69 -5.48
C ILE A 5 27.67 -1.62 -6.63
N ASP A 6 26.77 -2.58 -6.42
CA ASP A 6 26.23 -3.43 -7.50
C ASP A 6 25.38 -2.56 -8.44
N PRO A 7 25.83 -2.31 -9.68
CA PRO A 7 25.12 -1.43 -10.63
C PRO A 7 23.72 -1.95 -11.03
N ARG A 8 23.39 -3.20 -10.71
CA ARG A 8 22.08 -3.81 -11.01
C ARG A 8 21.02 -3.45 -9.97
N HIS A 9 21.42 -2.90 -8.82
CA HIS A 9 20.54 -2.57 -7.72
C HIS A 9 20.90 -1.23 -7.06
N PRO A 10 20.78 -0.09 -7.77
CA PRO A 10 21.22 1.23 -7.29
C PRO A 10 20.48 1.76 -6.06
N ASN A 11 19.40 1.11 -5.64
CA ASN A 11 18.64 1.44 -4.44
C ASN A 11 18.88 0.47 -3.28
N ARG A 12 19.87 -0.42 -3.40
CA ARG A 12 20.33 -1.25 -2.29
C ARG A 12 21.13 -0.33 -1.36
N HIS A 13 20.73 -0.21 -0.11
CA HIS A 13 21.65 0.16 0.97
C HIS A 13 22.64 -1.01 1.12
N ASP A 14 23.67 -1.05 0.25
CA ASP A 14 24.55 -2.17 0.04
C ASP A 14 25.65 -2.27 1.09
N SER A 15 25.56 -1.54 2.17
CA SER A 15 26.44 -1.74 3.31
C SER A 15 25.61 -2.11 4.52
N TYR A 16 25.42 -3.42 4.73
CA TYR A 16 25.07 -3.97 6.03
C TYR A 16 26.26 -3.84 7.00
N ASP A 17 27.02 -2.75 6.90
CA ASP A 17 28.27 -2.52 7.63
C ASP A 17 28.03 -2.22 9.13
N ASP A 18 26.79 -2.02 9.55
CA ASP A 18 26.41 -1.68 10.91
C ASP A 18 25.65 -2.79 11.65
N ILE A 19 25.63 -4.01 11.10
CA ILE A 19 24.99 -5.19 11.69
C ILE A 19 25.94 -6.39 11.75
N PRO A 20 25.71 -7.36 12.68
CA PRO A 20 26.54 -8.55 12.81
C PRO A 20 26.52 -9.43 11.55
N TYR A 21 27.62 -10.16 11.33
CA TYR A 21 27.78 -11.05 10.17
C TYR A 21 26.64 -12.09 10.06
N ASP A 22 26.20 -12.68 11.17
CA ASP A 22 25.14 -13.69 11.16
C ASP A 22 23.79 -13.11 10.67
N VAL A 23 23.52 -11.83 10.99
CA VAL A 23 22.34 -11.12 10.49
C VAL A 23 22.46 -10.87 8.98
N VAL A 24 23.65 -10.51 8.48
CA VAL A 24 23.92 -10.38 7.04
C VAL A 24 23.66 -11.68 6.32
N GLN A 25 24.16 -12.81 6.83
CA GLN A 25 23.93 -14.15 6.27
C GLN A 25 22.43 -14.50 6.22
N TYR A 26 21.69 -14.17 7.27
CA TYR A 26 20.23 -14.36 7.29
C TYR A 26 19.51 -13.52 6.21
N LEU A 27 19.92 -12.26 6.02
CA LEU A 27 19.32 -11.42 4.98
C LEU A 27 19.60 -11.96 3.57
N HIS A 28 20.82 -12.44 3.31
CA HIS A 28 21.17 -13.12 2.06
C HIS A 28 20.35 -14.41 1.87
N TYR A 29 20.18 -15.21 2.92
CA TYR A 29 19.31 -16.39 2.88
C TYR A 29 17.87 -16.04 2.52
N LEU A 30 17.33 -14.96 3.07
CA LEU A 30 15.97 -14.50 2.71
C LEU A 30 15.87 -14.14 1.23
N GLU A 31 16.88 -13.47 0.67
CA GLU A 31 16.84 -13.02 -0.73
C GLU A 31 17.07 -14.20 -1.68
N VAL A 32 18.09 -15.01 -1.44
CA VAL A 32 18.54 -16.04 -2.37
C VAL A 32 17.74 -17.34 -2.21
N VAL A 33 17.61 -17.84 -0.98
CA VAL A 33 16.99 -19.16 -0.73
C VAL A 33 15.47 -19.04 -0.59
N LYS A 34 14.99 -18.07 0.20
CA LYS A 34 13.53 -17.85 0.37
C LYS A 34 12.93 -16.97 -0.71
N ALA A 35 13.71 -16.50 -1.68
CA ALA A 35 13.29 -15.64 -2.80
C ALA A 35 12.43 -14.44 -2.35
N ARG A 36 12.77 -13.86 -1.19
CA ARG A 36 12.09 -12.65 -0.70
C ARG A 36 12.60 -11.42 -1.45
N SER A 37 11.74 -10.42 -1.59
CA SER A 37 12.14 -9.18 -2.24
C SER A 37 13.20 -8.44 -1.41
N ALA A 38 14.11 -7.69 -2.06
CA ALA A 38 15.07 -6.81 -1.40
C ALA A 38 14.39 -5.82 -0.43
N ARG A 39 13.17 -5.37 -0.74
CA ARG A 39 12.38 -4.54 0.18
C ARG A 39 12.00 -5.29 1.47
N THR A 40 11.71 -6.57 1.39
CA THR A 40 11.42 -7.41 2.57
C THR A 40 12.67 -7.60 3.40
N ALA A 41 13.80 -7.94 2.76
CA ALA A 41 15.09 -8.08 3.44
C ALA A 41 15.51 -6.78 4.13
N ASN A 42 15.37 -5.63 3.46
CA ASN A 42 15.64 -4.32 4.07
C ASN A 42 14.71 -4.01 5.26
N GLY A 43 13.45 -4.42 5.20
CA GLY A 43 12.55 -4.32 6.35
C GLY A 43 13.04 -5.13 7.56
N TYR A 44 13.50 -6.36 7.32
CA TYR A 44 14.05 -7.23 8.35
C TYR A 44 15.39 -6.71 8.88
N TYR A 45 16.24 -6.18 8.01
CA TYR A 45 17.46 -5.47 8.41
C TYR A 45 17.18 -4.36 9.44
N ILE A 46 16.26 -3.47 9.14
CA ILE A 46 15.90 -2.36 10.05
C ILE A 46 15.35 -2.89 11.37
N ASP A 47 14.48 -3.91 11.32
CA ASP A 47 13.86 -4.47 12.51
C ASP A 47 14.87 -5.17 13.42
N LEU A 48 15.73 -6.03 12.87
CA LEU A 48 16.75 -6.77 13.62
C LEU A 48 17.83 -5.84 14.17
N ARG A 49 18.28 -4.86 13.38
CA ARG A 49 19.22 -3.83 13.83
C ARG A 49 18.70 -3.10 15.08
N ASN A 50 17.44 -2.63 15.03
CA ASN A 50 16.84 -1.94 16.15
C ASN A 50 16.62 -2.85 17.35
N PHE A 51 16.26 -4.10 17.14
CA PHE A 51 16.11 -5.08 18.20
C PHE A 51 17.45 -5.33 18.95
N PHE A 52 18.51 -5.63 18.22
CA PHE A 52 19.82 -5.88 18.85
C PHE A 52 20.40 -4.64 19.52
N ARG A 53 20.24 -3.45 18.93
CA ARG A 53 20.62 -2.19 19.57
C ARG A 53 19.87 -1.95 20.87
N PHE A 54 18.57 -2.26 20.88
CA PHE A 54 17.77 -2.18 22.11
C PHE A 54 18.30 -3.13 23.18
N LEU A 55 18.60 -4.37 22.85
CA LEU A 55 19.13 -5.36 23.81
C LEU A 55 20.48 -4.93 24.38
N VAL A 56 21.38 -4.40 23.54
CA VAL A 56 22.66 -3.87 24.01
C VAL A 56 22.44 -2.70 24.97
N ARG A 57 21.52 -1.77 24.64
CA ARG A 57 21.15 -0.66 25.52
C ARG A 57 20.60 -1.15 26.84
N LEU A 58 19.68 -2.11 26.82
CA LEU A 58 19.05 -2.67 28.01
C LEU A 58 20.07 -3.33 28.94
N ARG A 59 20.90 -4.22 28.40
CA ARG A 59 21.88 -4.99 29.19
C ARG A 59 22.99 -4.15 29.82
N ASN A 60 23.38 -3.07 29.12
CA ASN A 60 24.47 -2.20 29.57
C ASN A 60 23.97 -0.90 30.23
N HIS A 61 22.66 -0.75 30.46
CA HIS A 61 22.03 0.43 31.06
C HIS A 61 22.47 1.76 30.39
N LEU A 62 22.58 1.73 29.05
CA LEU A 62 23.05 2.91 28.30
C LEU A 62 21.92 3.93 28.14
N ASP A 63 22.23 5.20 28.41
CA ASP A 63 21.32 6.34 28.16
C ASP A 63 21.76 7.11 26.91
N ILE A 64 21.80 6.38 25.78
CA ILE A 64 22.14 6.93 24.46
C ILE A 64 21.11 6.50 23.41
N PRO A 65 20.95 7.26 22.33
CA PRO A 65 20.07 6.89 21.21
C PRO A 65 20.48 5.55 20.56
N LEU A 66 19.49 4.75 20.12
CA LEU A 66 19.75 3.44 19.52
C LEU A 66 20.67 3.50 18.30
N ASN A 67 20.61 4.59 17.51
CA ASN A 67 21.45 4.75 16.31
C ASN A 67 22.94 4.93 16.62
N GLU A 68 23.31 5.27 17.85
CA GLU A 68 24.70 5.41 18.31
C GLU A 68 25.30 4.10 18.84
N ILE A 69 24.48 3.09 19.04
CA ILE A 69 24.90 1.79 19.59
C ILE A 69 25.44 0.90 18.47
N SER A 70 26.73 0.51 18.59
CA SER A 70 27.34 -0.48 17.73
C SER A 70 26.94 -1.88 18.13
N ILE A 71 26.60 -2.72 17.13
CA ILE A 71 26.23 -4.12 17.30
C ILE A 71 27.09 -5.08 16.47
N LEU A 72 28.15 -4.58 15.83
CA LEU A 72 29.03 -5.37 14.95
C LEU A 72 29.74 -6.52 15.67
N HIS A 73 29.97 -6.36 16.97
CA HIS A 73 30.67 -7.33 17.81
C HIS A 73 29.77 -8.48 18.32
N LEU A 74 28.46 -8.43 18.05
CA LEU A 74 27.55 -9.46 18.52
C LEU A 74 27.79 -10.77 17.75
N ASN A 75 27.72 -11.86 18.48
CA ASN A 75 28.04 -13.19 18.03
C ASN A 75 27.08 -14.22 18.66
N LYS A 76 27.34 -15.51 18.42
CA LYS A 76 26.57 -16.62 18.97
C LYS A 76 26.32 -16.51 20.47
N ASP A 77 27.38 -16.22 21.27
CA ASP A 77 27.26 -16.14 22.74
C ASP A 77 26.29 -15.06 23.22
N PHE A 78 26.17 -13.99 22.45
CA PHE A 78 25.17 -12.94 22.72
C PHE A 78 23.75 -13.43 22.45
N TYR A 79 23.54 -14.15 21.33
CA TYR A 79 22.22 -14.64 20.93
C TYR A 79 21.71 -15.75 21.86
N GLU A 80 22.60 -16.68 22.30
CA GLU A 80 22.25 -17.75 23.25
C GLU A 80 21.73 -17.21 24.60
N LYS A 81 22.19 -16.05 25.00
CA LYS A 81 21.80 -15.40 26.27
C LYS A 81 20.52 -14.56 26.16
N ILE A 82 19.94 -14.43 24.96
CA ILE A 82 18.69 -13.68 24.81
C ILE A 82 17.54 -14.46 25.43
N THR A 83 16.83 -13.78 26.31
CA THR A 83 15.72 -14.36 27.04
C THR A 83 14.37 -13.90 26.49
N LYS A 84 13.35 -14.70 26.74
CA LYS A 84 11.95 -14.35 26.45
C LYS A 84 11.53 -13.03 27.12
N ALA A 85 12.02 -12.78 28.34
CA ALA A 85 11.75 -11.55 29.08
C ALA A 85 12.27 -10.31 28.33
N GLU A 86 13.50 -10.37 27.80
CA GLU A 86 14.07 -9.25 27.03
C GLU A 86 13.30 -8.95 25.74
N ILE A 87 12.72 -9.99 25.11
CA ILE A 87 11.85 -9.79 23.93
C ILE A 87 10.54 -9.10 24.35
N TYR A 88 9.96 -9.43 25.52
CA TYR A 88 8.80 -8.73 26.06
C TYR A 88 9.11 -7.28 26.42
N GLU A 89 10.29 -6.99 26.99
CA GLU A 89 10.75 -5.61 27.23
C GLU A 89 10.87 -4.82 25.92
N TYR A 90 11.35 -5.47 24.84
CA TYR A 90 11.37 -4.82 23.53
C TYR A 90 9.96 -4.54 22.99
N ILE A 91 9.01 -5.45 23.17
CA ILE A 91 7.61 -5.24 22.77
C ILE A 91 7.01 -4.07 23.54
N TYR A 92 7.27 -3.99 24.84
CA TYR A 92 6.83 -2.89 25.69
C TYR A 92 7.43 -1.56 25.21
N TYR A 93 8.73 -1.50 24.98
CA TYR A 93 9.42 -0.34 24.41
C TYR A 93 8.82 0.10 23.05
N LEU A 94 8.54 -0.85 22.18
CA LEU A 94 7.91 -0.53 20.89
C LEU A 94 6.54 0.11 21.05
N GLN A 95 5.78 -0.32 22.05
CA GLN A 95 4.43 0.19 22.29
C GLN A 95 4.44 1.52 23.03
N SER A 96 5.18 1.61 24.15
CA SER A 96 5.19 2.76 25.04
C SER A 96 6.00 3.92 24.51
N ASP A 97 7.25 3.68 24.12
CA ASP A 97 8.22 4.72 23.79
C ASP A 97 8.20 5.07 22.29
N CYS A 98 7.99 4.07 21.45
CA CYS A 98 7.94 4.27 20.00
C CYS A 98 6.53 4.50 19.45
N GLY A 99 5.47 4.33 20.24
CA GLY A 99 4.07 4.49 19.80
C GLY A 99 3.64 3.53 18.68
N ASN A 100 4.29 2.35 18.56
CA ASN A 100 3.97 1.40 17.50
C ASN A 100 2.60 0.75 17.74
N GLY A 101 1.77 0.73 16.70
CA GLY A 101 0.51 -0.03 16.73
C GLY A 101 0.74 -1.55 16.65
N LYS A 102 -0.28 -2.33 17.06
CA LYS A 102 -0.24 -3.79 17.13
C LYS A 102 0.28 -4.48 15.88
N ALA A 103 -0.15 -4.04 14.69
CA ALA A 103 0.30 -4.60 13.41
C ALA A 103 1.81 -4.37 13.15
N ALA A 104 2.34 -3.21 13.53
CA ALA A 104 3.76 -2.91 13.41
C ALA A 104 4.59 -3.78 14.36
N ILE A 105 4.13 -3.98 15.58
CA ILE A 105 4.77 -4.88 16.56
C ILE A 105 4.80 -6.32 16.03
N THR A 106 3.65 -6.85 15.58
CA THR A 106 3.55 -8.21 15.02
C THR A 106 4.50 -8.41 13.82
N ARG A 107 4.61 -7.39 12.93
CA ARG A 107 5.55 -7.44 11.81
C ARG A 107 7.01 -7.48 12.27
N LYS A 108 7.37 -6.68 13.28
CA LYS A 108 8.73 -6.68 13.85
C LYS A 108 9.07 -7.99 14.55
N LEU A 109 8.10 -8.57 15.26
CA LEU A 109 8.26 -9.90 15.83
C LEU A 109 8.49 -10.97 14.76
N ALA A 110 7.83 -10.88 13.60
CA ALA A 110 8.08 -11.82 12.51
C ALA A 110 9.52 -11.78 12.00
N SER A 111 10.21 -10.64 12.06
CA SER A 111 11.64 -10.54 11.72
C SER A 111 12.50 -11.24 12.76
N ILE A 112 12.18 -11.12 14.06
CA ILE A 112 12.89 -11.76 15.18
C ILE A 112 12.69 -13.28 15.12
N HIS A 113 11.46 -13.75 14.98
CA HIS A 113 11.16 -15.17 14.80
C HIS A 113 11.89 -15.78 13.60
N GLY A 114 11.87 -15.07 12.46
CA GLY A 114 12.55 -15.55 11.26
C GLY A 114 14.05 -15.69 11.46
N PHE A 115 14.69 -14.76 12.18
CA PHE A 115 16.12 -14.82 12.48
C PHE A 115 16.46 -15.98 13.43
N PHE A 116 15.76 -16.12 14.56
CA PHE A 116 16.04 -17.21 15.50
C PHE A 116 15.73 -18.58 14.92
N HIS A 117 14.64 -18.71 14.18
CA HIS A 117 14.35 -19.93 13.44
C HIS A 117 15.47 -20.29 12.45
N TYR A 118 16.04 -19.33 11.73
CA TYR A 118 17.17 -19.53 10.85
C TYR A 118 18.40 -19.99 11.62
N MET A 119 18.71 -19.37 12.76
CA MET A 119 19.87 -19.72 13.59
C MET A 119 19.78 -21.12 14.21
N VAL A 120 18.55 -21.56 14.57
CA VAL A 120 18.33 -22.88 15.18
C VAL A 120 18.20 -23.98 14.12
N VAL A 121 17.35 -23.78 13.10
CA VAL A 121 16.93 -24.83 12.18
C VAL A 121 17.85 -24.93 10.97
N GLU A 122 18.17 -23.80 10.33
CA GLU A 122 18.92 -23.81 9.07
C GLU A 122 20.43 -23.86 9.32
N MET A 123 20.93 -23.14 10.32
CA MET A 123 22.35 -23.06 10.64
C MET A 123 22.79 -23.99 11.75
N ALA A 124 21.87 -24.50 12.56
CA ALA A 124 22.14 -25.31 13.77
C ALA A 124 23.19 -24.64 14.71
N LEU A 125 23.19 -23.31 14.77
CA LEU A 125 24.11 -22.54 15.60
C LEU A 125 23.59 -22.34 17.02
N LEU A 126 22.27 -22.28 17.20
CA LEU A 126 21.62 -22.15 18.51
C LEU A 126 20.83 -23.43 18.82
N GLU A 127 20.76 -23.78 20.09
CA GLU A 127 19.97 -24.95 20.56
C GLU A 127 18.49 -24.59 20.71
N ASN A 128 18.17 -23.36 21.12
CA ASN A 128 16.83 -22.93 21.45
C ASN A 128 16.48 -21.61 20.75
N ASP A 129 15.21 -21.47 20.36
CA ASP A 129 14.63 -20.22 19.84
C ASP A 129 13.92 -19.47 20.98
N PRO A 130 14.50 -18.37 21.51
CA PRO A 130 13.89 -17.61 22.61
C PRO A 130 12.58 -16.93 22.20
N SER A 131 12.28 -16.87 20.92
CA SER A 131 11.09 -16.19 20.38
C SER A 131 9.94 -17.16 20.06
N ALA A 132 10.17 -18.48 20.04
CA ALA A 132 9.23 -19.48 19.51
C ALA A 132 7.78 -19.37 20.05
N ASP A 133 7.63 -19.14 21.38
CA ASP A 133 6.30 -19.07 22.01
C ASP A 133 5.77 -17.63 22.16
N ILE A 134 6.43 -16.63 21.60
CA ILE A 134 6.01 -15.25 21.74
C ILE A 134 5.00 -14.92 20.66
N SER A 135 3.76 -14.65 21.07
CA SER A 135 2.73 -14.15 20.16
C SER A 135 2.67 -12.63 20.18
N GLY A 136 2.46 -12.03 19.02
CA GLY A 136 2.20 -10.60 18.93
C GLY A 136 0.85 -10.22 19.55
N PRO A 137 0.66 -8.94 19.87
CA PRO A 137 -0.61 -8.48 20.43
C PRO A 137 -1.78 -8.80 19.49
N PRO A 138 -2.94 -9.25 20.01
CA PRO A 138 -4.07 -9.65 19.18
C PRO A 138 -4.56 -8.49 18.34
N ILE A 139 -4.60 -8.70 17.03
CA ILE A 139 -5.09 -7.72 16.05
C ILE A 139 -6.57 -8.02 15.82
N LYS A 140 -7.46 -7.14 16.27
CA LYS A 140 -8.87 -7.23 15.88
C LYS A 140 -8.93 -6.97 14.36
N GLN A 141 -9.42 -7.93 13.61
CA GLN A 141 -9.71 -7.72 12.20
C GLN A 141 -10.86 -6.72 12.07
N ALA A 142 -10.54 -5.49 11.70
CA ALA A 142 -11.56 -4.54 11.32
C ALA A 142 -12.23 -5.00 10.03
N LEU A 143 -13.55 -4.80 9.93
CA LEU A 143 -14.26 -5.04 8.68
C LEU A 143 -13.58 -4.27 7.54
N PRO A 144 -13.39 -4.90 6.38
CA PRO A 144 -12.75 -4.25 5.24
C PRO A 144 -13.51 -2.98 4.86
N LYS A 145 -12.85 -1.84 4.87
CA LYS A 145 -13.41 -0.59 4.35
C LYS A 145 -13.32 -0.59 2.84
N TYR A 146 -14.44 -0.35 2.19
CA TYR A 146 -14.56 -0.18 0.73
C TYR A 146 -15.61 0.89 0.42
N LEU A 147 -15.57 1.47 -0.77
CA LEU A 147 -16.56 2.44 -1.22
C LEU A 147 -17.86 1.71 -1.60
N SER A 148 -19.01 2.29 -1.27
CA SER A 148 -20.28 1.85 -1.87
C SER A 148 -20.28 2.08 -3.39
N LEU A 149 -21.28 1.58 -4.10
CA LEU A 149 -21.46 1.84 -5.53
C LEU A 149 -21.65 3.34 -5.75
N ASP A 150 -22.50 3.98 -4.96
CA ASP A 150 -22.81 5.42 -5.06
C ASP A 150 -21.56 6.27 -4.78
N GLU A 151 -20.79 5.96 -3.73
CA GLU A 151 -19.51 6.62 -3.43
C GLU A 151 -18.48 6.42 -4.57
N SER A 152 -18.50 5.27 -5.23
CA SER A 152 -17.60 5.00 -6.38
C SER A 152 -17.99 5.82 -7.60
N ILE A 153 -19.28 5.98 -7.85
CA ILE A 153 -19.82 6.83 -8.92
C ILE A 153 -19.53 8.31 -8.62
N GLU A 154 -19.77 8.72 -7.37
CA GLU A 154 -19.48 10.08 -6.91
C GLU A 154 -17.99 10.41 -7.04
N LEU A 155 -17.10 9.48 -6.68
CA LEU A 155 -15.67 9.65 -6.87
C LEU A 155 -15.31 9.90 -8.34
N LEU A 156 -15.83 9.10 -9.27
CA LEU A 156 -15.54 9.24 -10.70
C LEU A 156 -16.10 10.53 -11.29
N ASN A 157 -17.29 10.96 -10.85
CA ASN A 157 -17.94 12.18 -11.35
C ASN A 157 -17.32 13.48 -10.83
N ASN A 158 -16.61 13.44 -9.69
CA ASN A 158 -16.07 14.63 -9.03
C ASN A 158 -14.54 14.72 -9.09
N ILE A 159 -13.90 14.04 -10.04
CA ILE A 159 -12.46 14.18 -10.24
C ILE A 159 -12.15 15.57 -10.79
N GLN A 160 -11.37 16.34 -10.03
CA GLN A 160 -10.82 17.63 -10.45
C GLN A 160 -9.31 17.56 -10.44
N SER A 161 -8.67 17.80 -11.60
CA SER A 161 -7.24 17.61 -11.75
C SER A 161 -6.68 18.40 -12.94
N ASP A 162 -5.41 18.84 -12.82
CA ASP A 162 -4.65 19.47 -13.90
C ASP A 162 -4.37 18.52 -15.07
N PHE A 163 -4.60 17.23 -14.88
CA PHE A 163 -4.50 16.19 -15.89
C PHE A 163 -5.62 15.16 -15.70
N TYR A 164 -6.83 15.61 -15.99
CA TYR A 164 -8.07 14.88 -15.75
C TYR A 164 -8.09 13.51 -16.42
N GLU A 165 -7.72 13.43 -17.70
CA GLU A 165 -7.74 12.19 -18.48
C GLU A 165 -6.91 11.08 -17.83
N ARG A 166 -5.73 11.44 -17.30
CA ARG A 166 -4.85 10.51 -16.58
C ARG A 166 -5.45 10.06 -15.26
N ASP A 167 -5.91 11.01 -14.47
CA ASP A 167 -6.35 10.75 -13.10
C ASP A 167 -7.68 9.99 -13.10
N PHE A 168 -8.57 10.31 -14.04
CA PHE A 168 -9.80 9.55 -14.30
C PHE A 168 -9.47 8.10 -14.72
N CYS A 169 -8.55 7.90 -15.66
CA CYS A 169 -8.10 6.57 -16.10
C CYS A 169 -7.52 5.76 -14.93
N ILE A 170 -6.68 6.36 -14.09
CA ILE A 170 -6.09 5.70 -12.91
C ILE A 170 -7.19 5.21 -11.96
N VAL A 171 -8.14 6.06 -11.60
CA VAL A 171 -9.23 5.72 -10.67
C VAL A 171 -10.15 4.68 -11.27
N THR A 172 -10.48 4.79 -12.56
CA THR A 172 -11.31 3.82 -13.31
C THR A 172 -10.67 2.44 -13.32
N LEU A 173 -9.36 2.33 -13.57
CA LEU A 173 -8.64 1.06 -13.53
C LEU A 173 -8.59 0.45 -12.12
N PHE A 174 -8.41 1.25 -11.06
CA PHE A 174 -8.48 0.74 -9.70
C PHE A 174 -9.87 0.17 -9.36
N LEU A 175 -10.93 0.88 -9.73
CA LEU A 175 -12.30 0.51 -9.37
C LEU A 175 -12.89 -0.61 -10.25
N ASN A 176 -12.40 -0.80 -11.48
CA ASN A 176 -12.92 -1.82 -12.39
C ASN A 176 -12.01 -3.05 -12.50
N CYS A 177 -10.69 -2.89 -12.47
CA CYS A 177 -9.75 -4.00 -12.63
C CYS A 177 -9.13 -4.46 -11.32
N GLY A 178 -9.29 -3.70 -10.24
CA GLY A 178 -8.74 -4.04 -8.94
C GLY A 178 -7.21 -4.22 -8.94
N MET A 179 -6.48 -3.41 -9.70
CA MET A 179 -5.02 -3.48 -9.82
C MET A 179 -4.31 -3.16 -8.51
N ARG A 180 -3.11 -3.72 -8.31
CA ARG A 180 -2.21 -3.24 -7.25
C ARG A 180 -1.55 -1.93 -7.67
N LEU A 181 -1.26 -1.06 -6.71
CA LEU A 181 -0.57 0.20 -6.97
C LEU A 181 0.74 0.01 -7.74
N THR A 182 1.55 -0.97 -7.36
CA THR A 182 2.81 -1.29 -8.04
C THR A 182 2.61 -1.81 -9.46
N GLU A 183 1.55 -2.57 -9.70
CA GLU A 183 1.19 -3.05 -11.03
C GLU A 183 0.84 -1.86 -11.94
N LEU A 184 -0.03 -0.95 -11.45
CA LEU A 184 -0.45 0.23 -12.22
C LEU A 184 0.76 1.12 -12.60
N VAL A 185 1.66 1.43 -11.67
CA VAL A 185 2.80 2.30 -11.96
C VAL A 185 3.86 1.64 -12.87
N SER A 186 3.96 0.31 -12.85
CA SER A 186 4.91 -0.43 -13.69
C SER A 186 4.45 -0.64 -15.13
N MET A 187 3.18 -0.36 -15.45
CA MET A 187 2.63 -0.58 -16.79
C MET A 187 3.35 0.23 -17.87
N ASN A 188 3.51 -0.40 -19.02
CA ASN A 188 4.04 0.15 -20.25
C ASN A 188 2.96 0.18 -21.34
N LEU A 189 3.18 0.97 -22.39
CA LEU A 189 2.27 1.05 -23.53
C LEU A 189 2.08 -0.30 -24.22
N ASN A 190 3.14 -1.11 -24.31
CA ASN A 190 3.12 -2.43 -24.93
C ASN A 190 2.46 -3.53 -24.06
N ASN A 191 2.06 -3.22 -22.83
CA ASN A 191 1.28 -4.14 -22.02
C ASN A 191 -0.20 -4.16 -22.40
N PHE A 192 -0.67 -3.13 -23.13
CA PHE A 192 -2.04 -3.02 -23.58
C PHE A 192 -2.18 -3.58 -25.01
N LYS A 193 -3.07 -4.54 -25.20
CA LYS A 193 -3.37 -5.13 -26.51
C LYS A 193 -4.76 -5.76 -26.51
N ASP A 194 -5.55 -5.51 -27.54
CA ASP A 194 -6.83 -6.16 -27.82
C ASP A 194 -7.79 -6.19 -26.60
N GLY A 195 -7.96 -5.03 -25.93
CA GLY A 195 -8.83 -4.90 -24.77
C GLY A 195 -8.34 -5.64 -23.51
N THR A 196 -7.07 -6.04 -23.48
CA THR A 196 -6.43 -6.68 -22.32
C THR A 196 -5.20 -5.94 -21.88
N ILE A 197 -4.87 -6.04 -20.60
CA ILE A 197 -3.57 -5.60 -20.05
C ILE A 197 -2.83 -6.82 -19.52
N ARG A 198 -1.60 -6.98 -19.96
CA ARG A 198 -0.67 -7.97 -19.42
C ARG A 198 0.05 -7.39 -18.22
N ILE A 199 -0.12 -8.01 -17.05
CA ILE A 199 0.47 -7.58 -15.79
C ILE A 199 1.46 -8.62 -15.30
N MET A 200 2.66 -8.15 -14.92
CA MET A 200 3.64 -8.95 -14.22
C MET A 200 3.35 -8.93 -12.72
N GLY A 201 2.96 -10.05 -12.15
CA GLY A 201 2.71 -10.23 -10.74
C GLY A 201 3.98 -10.56 -9.95
N LYS A 202 3.80 -10.83 -8.64
CA LYS A 202 4.89 -11.29 -7.76
C LYS A 202 5.42 -12.64 -8.24
N GLY A 203 6.73 -12.82 -8.19
CA GLY A 203 7.38 -14.05 -8.66
C GLY A 203 7.42 -14.21 -10.19
N HIS A 204 7.35 -13.11 -10.94
CA HIS A 204 7.36 -13.08 -12.41
C HIS A 204 6.22 -13.86 -13.09
N LYS A 205 5.11 -14.09 -12.37
CA LYS A 205 3.92 -14.69 -12.98
C LYS A 205 3.14 -13.63 -13.75
N GLU A 206 2.96 -13.86 -15.04
CA GLU A 206 2.10 -13.02 -15.88
C GLU A 206 0.64 -13.39 -15.69
N ARG A 207 -0.23 -12.36 -15.68
CA ARG A 207 -1.67 -12.53 -15.82
C ARG A 207 -2.23 -11.52 -16.82
N LEU A 208 -3.31 -11.89 -17.47
CA LEU A 208 -4.10 -11.00 -18.31
C LEU A 208 -5.25 -10.41 -17.48
N VAL A 209 -5.43 -9.12 -17.60
CA VAL A 209 -6.59 -8.40 -17.06
C VAL A 209 -7.44 -7.94 -18.22
N TYR A 210 -8.67 -8.41 -18.30
CA TYR A 210 -9.64 -8.00 -19.30
C TYR A 210 -10.24 -6.66 -18.93
N LEU A 211 -10.28 -5.74 -19.89
CA LEU A 211 -10.82 -4.41 -19.71
C LEU A 211 -12.29 -4.37 -20.13
N ASN A 212 -13.10 -3.75 -19.31
CA ASN A 212 -14.47 -3.40 -19.69
C ASN A 212 -14.48 -2.10 -20.50
N THR A 213 -15.65 -1.77 -21.04
CA THR A 213 -15.87 -0.60 -21.90
C THR A 213 -15.40 0.72 -21.23
N ALA A 214 -15.70 0.90 -19.93
CA ALA A 214 -15.28 2.09 -19.19
C ALA A 214 -13.76 2.22 -19.07
N CYS A 215 -13.06 1.11 -18.89
CA CYS A 215 -11.59 1.11 -18.83
C CYS A 215 -10.96 1.41 -20.20
N ILE A 216 -11.52 0.86 -21.27
CA ILE A 216 -11.06 1.11 -22.64
C ILE A 216 -11.26 2.59 -22.99
N ASP A 217 -12.45 3.13 -22.77
CA ASP A 217 -12.79 4.52 -23.02
C ASP A 217 -11.86 5.48 -22.24
N ALA A 218 -11.69 5.24 -20.93
CA ALA A 218 -10.79 6.04 -20.11
C ALA A 218 -9.34 5.98 -20.56
N LEU A 219 -8.89 4.80 -21.01
CA LEU A 219 -7.53 4.60 -21.49
C LEU A 219 -7.29 5.31 -22.83
N ASP A 220 -8.25 5.22 -23.77
CA ASP A 220 -8.15 5.86 -25.09
C ASP A 220 -8.08 7.39 -24.95
N HIS A 221 -8.93 7.98 -24.11
CA HIS A 221 -8.88 9.41 -23.81
C HIS A 221 -7.55 9.82 -23.18
N TYR A 222 -7.04 9.01 -22.23
CA TYR A 222 -5.74 9.29 -21.64
C TYR A 222 -4.60 9.15 -22.66
N LEU A 223 -4.59 8.13 -23.50
CA LEU A 223 -3.54 7.93 -24.50
C LEU A 223 -3.51 9.08 -25.51
N ALA A 224 -4.67 9.59 -25.95
CA ALA A 224 -4.76 10.77 -26.78
C ALA A 224 -4.16 12.01 -26.09
N ALA A 225 -4.50 12.25 -24.82
CA ALA A 225 -3.96 13.37 -24.04
C ALA A 225 -2.46 13.18 -23.75
N ARG A 226 -2.01 11.94 -23.49
CA ARG A 226 -0.59 11.61 -23.28
C ARG A 226 0.24 11.91 -24.52
N ALA A 227 -0.27 11.63 -25.71
CA ALA A 227 0.44 11.88 -26.97
C ALA A 227 0.72 13.39 -27.19
N GLN A 228 -0.04 14.28 -26.54
CA GLN A 228 0.15 15.74 -26.60
C GLN A 228 1.15 16.27 -25.57
N LEU A 229 1.72 15.42 -24.69
CA LEU A 229 2.69 15.86 -23.69
C LEU A 229 4.02 16.24 -24.36
N PRO A 230 4.53 17.47 -24.16
CA PRO A 230 5.70 17.95 -24.90
C PRO A 230 7.02 17.36 -24.41
N ASN A 231 7.10 16.92 -23.15
CA ASN A 231 8.37 16.64 -22.48
C ASN A 231 8.37 15.25 -21.81
N ILE A 232 8.09 14.18 -22.57
CA ILE A 232 8.24 12.82 -22.03
C ILE A 232 9.73 12.45 -22.05
N LYS A 233 10.28 12.04 -20.91
CA LYS A 233 11.67 11.60 -20.79
C LYS A 233 11.94 10.38 -21.67
N ASP A 234 13.09 10.34 -22.32
CA ASP A 234 13.49 9.23 -23.20
C ASP A 234 13.48 7.88 -22.47
N THR A 235 13.92 7.86 -21.21
CA THR A 235 13.90 6.66 -20.34
C THR A 235 12.50 6.14 -20.04
N ASP A 236 11.49 7.00 -20.13
CA ASP A 236 10.11 6.70 -19.74
C ASP A 236 9.11 6.75 -20.91
N LYS A 237 9.60 6.82 -22.16
CA LYS A 237 8.75 6.87 -23.37
C LYS A 237 7.73 5.73 -23.43
N ASN A 238 8.14 4.56 -22.98
CA ASN A 238 7.27 3.38 -22.96
C ASN A 238 6.38 3.29 -21.71
N ALA A 239 6.60 4.11 -20.68
CA ALA A 239 5.78 4.10 -19.47
C ALA A 239 4.34 4.51 -19.80
N LEU A 240 3.32 3.75 -19.31
CA LEU A 240 1.93 4.10 -19.55
C LEU A 240 1.59 5.43 -18.86
N PHE A 241 1.77 5.52 -17.54
CA PHE A 241 1.39 6.70 -16.78
C PHE A 241 2.57 7.66 -16.55
N ILE A 242 2.41 8.88 -17.05
CA ILE A 242 3.43 9.94 -17.06
C ILE A 242 3.04 11.11 -16.19
N SER A 243 4.02 11.71 -15.53
CA SER A 243 3.87 12.97 -14.80
C SER A 243 3.89 14.14 -15.80
N LYS A 244 2.81 14.92 -15.88
CA LYS A 244 2.75 16.15 -16.71
C LYS A 244 3.88 17.13 -16.36
N ARG A 245 4.26 17.21 -15.08
CA ARG A 245 5.29 18.14 -14.60
C ARG A 245 6.71 17.71 -14.95
N THR A 246 7.04 16.42 -14.81
CA THR A 246 8.43 15.94 -14.91
C THR A 246 8.70 15.14 -16.17
N GLY A 247 7.68 14.79 -16.95
CA GLY A 247 7.80 13.90 -18.12
C GLY A 247 8.19 12.47 -17.81
N GLY A 248 8.38 12.11 -16.55
CA GLY A 248 8.78 10.77 -16.13
C GLY A 248 7.60 9.91 -15.69
N ARG A 249 7.86 8.60 -15.56
CA ARG A 249 6.91 7.61 -15.01
C ARG A 249 6.39 8.06 -13.63
N LEU A 250 5.10 7.85 -13.37
CA LEU A 250 4.54 8.10 -12.04
C LEU A 250 5.15 7.14 -11.00
N THR A 251 5.48 7.68 -9.84
CA THR A 251 5.87 6.89 -8.68
C THR A 251 4.65 6.40 -7.90
N PRO A 252 4.74 5.31 -7.10
CA PRO A 252 3.66 4.89 -6.22
C PRO A 252 3.14 6.02 -5.34
N ARG A 253 4.04 6.80 -4.73
CA ARG A 253 3.67 7.93 -3.87
C ARG A 253 2.88 9.00 -4.62
N ARG A 254 3.22 9.26 -5.90
CA ARG A 254 2.48 10.23 -6.70
C ARG A 254 1.06 9.74 -7.03
N VAL A 255 0.89 8.45 -7.30
CA VAL A 255 -0.45 7.87 -7.53
C VAL A 255 -1.28 7.89 -6.24
N GLU A 256 -0.68 7.61 -5.07
CA GLU A 256 -1.35 7.78 -3.78
C GLU A 256 -1.89 9.21 -3.60
N GLN A 257 -1.06 10.24 -3.88
CA GLN A 257 -1.45 11.65 -3.81
C GLN A 257 -2.56 12.01 -4.81
N ILE A 258 -2.54 11.43 -6.01
CA ILE A 258 -3.60 11.63 -7.01
C ILE A 258 -4.92 11.08 -6.47
N VAL A 259 -4.93 9.83 -6.01
CA VAL A 259 -6.13 9.19 -5.45
C VAL A 259 -6.64 9.94 -4.22
N GLU A 260 -5.75 10.39 -3.34
CA GLU A 260 -6.10 11.18 -2.16
C GLU A 260 -6.79 12.49 -2.55
N ARG A 261 -6.28 13.20 -3.56
CA ARG A 261 -6.90 14.42 -4.09
C ARG A 261 -8.28 14.14 -4.72
N CYS A 262 -8.41 13.08 -5.53
CA CYS A 262 -9.69 12.69 -6.10
C CYS A 262 -10.74 12.36 -5.02
N LEU A 263 -10.33 11.68 -3.95
CA LEU A 263 -11.18 11.41 -2.79
C LEU A 263 -11.57 12.71 -2.06
N GLN A 264 -10.66 13.67 -1.99
CA GLN A 264 -10.92 14.97 -1.38
C GLN A 264 -11.94 15.76 -2.17
N THR A 265 -11.80 15.86 -3.49
CA THR A 265 -12.75 16.59 -4.36
C THR A 265 -14.14 15.94 -4.37
N ALA A 266 -14.22 14.63 -4.17
CA ALA A 266 -15.48 13.88 -4.04
C ALA A 266 -16.08 13.91 -2.62
N GLY A 267 -15.53 14.69 -1.67
CA GLY A 267 -16.05 14.74 -0.29
C GLY A 267 -15.85 13.45 0.52
N LEU A 268 -14.95 12.55 0.07
CA LEU A 268 -14.70 11.25 0.68
C LEU A 268 -13.44 11.22 1.57
N SER A 269 -12.86 12.38 1.88
CA SER A 269 -11.71 12.52 2.77
C SER A 269 -11.97 11.99 4.17
N GLY A 270 -10.91 11.56 4.86
CA GLY A 270 -10.98 11.12 6.26
C GLY A 270 -11.62 9.74 6.48
N LYS A 271 -12.27 9.15 5.48
CA LYS A 271 -12.85 7.79 5.58
C LYS A 271 -11.81 6.66 5.53
N GLY A 272 -10.53 7.00 5.28
CA GLY A 272 -9.42 6.04 5.24
C GLY A 272 -9.35 5.24 3.95
N TYR A 273 -9.86 5.77 2.85
CA TYR A 273 -9.73 5.20 1.52
C TYR A 273 -8.31 5.41 0.96
N SER A 274 -7.87 4.52 0.09
CA SER A 274 -6.53 4.50 -0.51
C SER A 274 -6.55 3.64 -1.77
N PRO A 275 -5.52 3.63 -2.62
CA PRO A 275 -5.46 2.73 -3.78
C PRO A 275 -5.74 1.27 -3.43
N HIS A 276 -5.24 0.79 -2.28
CA HIS A 276 -5.54 -0.56 -1.80
C HIS A 276 -7.02 -0.76 -1.46
N LYS A 277 -7.68 0.26 -0.91
CA LYS A 277 -9.12 0.21 -0.62
C LYS A 277 -9.97 0.31 -1.89
N LEU A 278 -9.53 1.05 -2.92
CA LEU A 278 -10.18 1.04 -4.24
C LEU A 278 -10.12 -0.35 -4.88
N ARG A 279 -9.01 -1.06 -4.76
CA ARG A 279 -8.92 -2.47 -5.17
C ARG A 279 -9.89 -3.38 -4.39
N HIS A 280 -10.04 -3.18 -3.09
CA HIS A 280 -11.04 -3.91 -2.29
C HIS A 280 -12.46 -3.55 -2.73
N THR A 281 -12.70 -2.30 -3.09
CA THR A 281 -13.97 -1.83 -3.66
C THR A 281 -14.28 -2.59 -4.95
N ALA A 282 -13.35 -2.64 -5.90
CA ALA A 282 -13.51 -3.39 -7.14
C ALA A 282 -13.92 -4.84 -6.87
N ALA A 283 -13.20 -5.53 -5.99
CA ALA A 283 -13.51 -6.90 -5.60
C ALA A 283 -14.92 -7.05 -5.02
N THR A 284 -15.30 -6.15 -4.12
CA THR A 284 -16.60 -6.18 -3.44
C THR A 284 -17.74 -5.88 -4.41
N LEU A 285 -17.57 -4.89 -5.30
CA LEU A 285 -18.59 -4.54 -6.29
C LEU A 285 -18.79 -5.66 -7.31
N MET A 286 -17.73 -6.27 -7.81
CA MET A 286 -17.81 -7.44 -8.71
C MET A 286 -18.53 -8.60 -8.03
N TYR A 287 -18.22 -8.89 -6.78
CA TYR A 287 -18.85 -9.98 -6.04
C TYR A 287 -20.33 -9.70 -5.74
N ARG A 288 -20.66 -8.49 -5.25
CA ARG A 288 -22.02 -8.17 -4.80
C ARG A 288 -22.98 -7.80 -5.93
N HIS A 289 -22.50 -7.13 -6.96
CA HIS A 289 -23.31 -6.56 -8.03
C HIS A 289 -23.03 -7.19 -9.40
N GLY A 290 -21.84 -7.76 -9.60
CA GLY A 290 -21.43 -8.37 -10.85
C GLY A 290 -21.70 -9.88 -10.92
N ASN A 291 -22.21 -10.47 -9.86
CA ASN A 291 -22.48 -11.93 -9.76
C ASN A 291 -21.24 -12.80 -10.07
N VAL A 292 -20.05 -12.26 -9.82
CA VAL A 292 -18.75 -12.92 -10.04
C VAL A 292 -18.48 -13.86 -8.88
N ASP A 293 -18.25 -15.14 -9.16
CA ASP A 293 -17.92 -16.11 -8.11
C ASP A 293 -16.54 -15.84 -7.50
N MET A 294 -16.32 -16.33 -6.27
CA MET A 294 -15.12 -16.06 -5.50
C MET A 294 -13.83 -16.60 -6.16
N LEU A 295 -13.91 -17.68 -6.92
CA LEU A 295 -12.76 -18.28 -7.60
C LEU A 295 -12.33 -17.40 -8.78
N THR A 296 -13.28 -16.99 -9.62
CA THR A 296 -13.08 -16.06 -10.73
C THR A 296 -12.53 -14.71 -10.24
N LEU A 297 -13.12 -14.18 -9.14
CA LEU A 297 -12.65 -12.93 -8.54
C LEU A 297 -11.20 -13.02 -8.08
N LYS A 298 -10.82 -14.15 -7.48
CA LYS A 298 -9.46 -14.39 -7.00
C LYS A 298 -8.45 -14.42 -8.16
N GLU A 299 -8.83 -15.01 -9.29
CA GLU A 299 -8.01 -15.06 -10.49
C GLU A 299 -7.84 -13.67 -11.12
N ILE A 300 -8.92 -12.89 -11.26
CA ILE A 300 -8.88 -11.50 -11.72
C ILE A 300 -7.93 -10.68 -10.87
N LEU A 301 -8.01 -10.82 -9.55
CA LEU A 301 -7.19 -10.05 -8.63
C LEU A 301 -5.74 -10.58 -8.51
N GLY A 302 -5.48 -11.82 -8.89
CA GLY A 302 -4.15 -12.46 -8.75
C GLY A 302 -3.74 -12.61 -7.27
N HIS A 303 -4.61 -13.25 -6.45
CA HIS A 303 -4.31 -13.56 -5.06
C HIS A 303 -3.56 -14.90 -4.95
N GLU A 304 -2.33 -14.90 -4.46
CA GLU A 304 -1.45 -16.09 -4.35
C GLU A 304 -1.90 -17.11 -3.31
N SER A 305 -2.67 -16.71 -2.32
CA SER A 305 -2.94 -17.56 -1.16
C SER A 305 -4.26 -18.30 -1.28
N VAL A 306 -4.20 -19.53 -1.74
CA VAL A 306 -5.05 -20.64 -1.26
C VAL A 306 -4.29 -21.95 -1.41
N SER A 307 -4.07 -22.61 -0.32
CA SER A 307 -3.36 -23.89 -0.19
C SER A 307 -4.11 -25.12 -0.70
N THR A 308 -5.12 -24.97 -1.56
CA THR A 308 -5.93 -26.12 -2.01
C THR A 308 -6.52 -25.99 -3.42
N THR A 309 -5.82 -25.44 -4.41
CA THR A 309 -6.46 -25.37 -5.74
C THR A 309 -5.52 -25.78 -6.89
N GLN A 310 -4.88 -26.92 -6.77
CA GLN A 310 -4.29 -27.59 -7.93
C GLN A 310 -5.33 -28.26 -8.87
N ILE A 311 -6.64 -28.11 -8.61
CA ILE A 311 -7.70 -28.85 -9.31
C ILE A 311 -8.45 -28.02 -10.37
N TYR A 312 -8.31 -26.67 -10.40
CA TYR A 312 -9.05 -25.82 -11.34
C TYR A 312 -8.14 -25.02 -12.25
N THR A 313 -7.43 -25.70 -13.13
CA THR A 313 -6.41 -25.07 -14.00
C THR A 313 -6.94 -24.34 -15.22
N HIS A 314 -8.25 -24.28 -15.45
CA HIS A 314 -8.82 -23.61 -16.62
C HIS A 314 -10.13 -22.90 -16.30
N ILE A 315 -10.06 -21.70 -15.74
CA ILE A 315 -11.19 -20.77 -15.84
C ILE A 315 -11.25 -20.34 -17.31
N ASN A 316 -12.40 -20.57 -17.94
CA ASN A 316 -12.62 -20.23 -19.34
C ASN A 316 -12.42 -18.72 -19.54
N THR A 317 -11.68 -18.34 -20.57
CA THR A 317 -11.44 -16.95 -20.99
C THR A 317 -12.73 -16.14 -21.08
N GLN A 318 -13.84 -16.77 -21.53
CA GLN A 318 -15.15 -16.13 -21.61
C GLN A 318 -15.67 -15.69 -20.23
N LYS A 319 -15.51 -16.49 -19.17
CA LYS A 319 -15.92 -16.10 -17.81
C LYS A 319 -15.16 -14.89 -17.28
N LEU A 320 -13.87 -14.75 -17.63
CA LEU A 320 -13.08 -13.58 -17.21
C LEU A 320 -13.50 -12.31 -17.95
N GLN A 321 -13.84 -12.42 -19.23
CA GLN A 321 -14.39 -11.31 -20.02
C GLN A 321 -15.76 -10.88 -19.48
N ASP A 322 -16.65 -11.83 -19.26
CA ASP A 322 -18.00 -11.59 -18.74
C ASP A 322 -17.93 -10.93 -17.36
N ALA A 323 -17.00 -11.39 -16.49
CA ALA A 323 -16.78 -10.80 -15.18
C ALA A 323 -16.25 -9.36 -15.26
N ALA A 324 -15.41 -9.03 -16.23
CA ALA A 324 -14.94 -7.66 -16.44
C ALA A 324 -16.08 -6.73 -16.87
N GLN A 325 -16.96 -7.20 -17.76
CA GLN A 325 -18.14 -6.44 -18.21
C GLN A 325 -19.25 -6.35 -17.13
N ALA A 326 -19.30 -7.29 -16.21
CA ALA A 326 -20.26 -7.31 -15.11
C ALA A 326 -19.97 -6.28 -14.02
N SER A 327 -18.84 -5.53 -14.10
CA SER A 327 -18.58 -4.40 -13.18
C SER A 327 -19.71 -3.37 -13.31
N PRO A 328 -20.37 -2.94 -12.20
CA PRO A 328 -21.42 -1.93 -12.25
C PRO A 328 -20.93 -0.58 -12.77
N LEU A 329 -19.63 -0.37 -12.77
CA LEU A 329 -18.97 0.83 -13.30
C LEU A 329 -18.54 0.70 -14.77
N SER A 330 -18.85 -0.42 -15.45
CA SER A 330 -18.44 -0.67 -16.85
C SER A 330 -19.06 0.31 -17.85
N LYS A 331 -20.18 0.95 -17.48
CA LYS A 331 -20.93 1.90 -18.31
C LYS A 331 -20.58 3.38 -18.04
N MET A 332 -19.66 3.65 -17.13
CA MET A 332 -19.21 5.02 -16.85
C MET A 332 -18.51 5.60 -18.08
N LYS A 333 -18.97 6.79 -18.50
CA LYS A 333 -18.42 7.49 -19.65
C LYS A 333 -17.43 8.57 -19.20
N PHE A 334 -16.45 8.82 -20.02
CA PHE A 334 -15.54 9.95 -19.86
C PHE A 334 -16.32 11.28 -20.10
N HIS A 335 -16.34 12.16 -19.11
CA HIS A 335 -16.93 13.49 -19.20
C HIS A 335 -15.84 14.57 -19.11
N LYS A 336 -15.67 15.32 -20.18
CA LYS A 336 -14.64 16.38 -20.27
C LYS A 336 -15.03 17.66 -19.54
N GLU A 337 -16.31 17.84 -19.19
CA GLU A 337 -16.84 19.08 -18.64
C GLU A 337 -17.29 18.91 -17.18
N ASN A 338 -16.33 19.05 -16.27
CA ASN A 338 -16.64 19.63 -14.98
C ASN A 338 -16.07 21.05 -14.98
N PRO A 339 -16.92 22.10 -15.09
CA PRO A 339 -16.44 23.47 -15.02
C PRO A 339 -15.83 23.70 -13.64
N VAL A 340 -14.61 24.19 -13.63
CA VAL A 340 -14.01 24.80 -12.43
C VAL A 340 -14.99 25.89 -12.00
N PRO A 341 -15.50 25.90 -10.74
CA PRO A 341 -16.31 27.01 -10.27
C PRO A 341 -15.47 28.28 -10.40
N SER A 342 -15.88 29.18 -11.28
CA SER A 342 -15.34 30.54 -11.35
C SER A 342 -15.47 31.14 -9.96
N GLN A 343 -14.38 31.62 -9.40
CA GLN A 343 -14.37 32.45 -8.22
C GLN A 343 -15.29 33.66 -8.54
N GLN A 344 -16.48 33.66 -7.93
CA GLN A 344 -17.26 34.87 -7.86
C GLN A 344 -16.48 35.85 -6.99
N GLU A 345 -16.01 36.92 -7.61
CA GLU A 345 -15.58 38.13 -6.95
C GLU A 345 -16.74 38.60 -6.07
N VAL A 346 -16.56 38.54 -4.77
CA VAL A 346 -17.43 39.19 -3.81
C VAL A 346 -17.11 40.66 -3.88
N SER A 347 -17.93 41.41 -4.66
CA SER A 347 -17.95 42.85 -4.58
C SER A 347 -18.50 43.25 -3.20
N LEU A 348 -17.65 43.91 -2.43
CA LEU A 348 -18.00 44.61 -1.23
C LEU A 348 -18.81 45.86 -1.62
N ASP A 349 -20.12 45.76 -1.53
CA ASP A 349 -20.97 46.94 -1.40
C ASP A 349 -21.42 47.09 0.05
N SER A 350 -20.96 48.19 0.61
CA SER A 350 -21.33 48.74 1.89
C SER A 350 -22.79 49.30 1.83
N GLU A 351 -23.67 48.75 2.66
CA GLU A 351 -24.75 49.59 3.20
C GLU A 351 -25.17 49.16 4.61
N SER A 352 -25.19 50.16 5.43
CA SER A 352 -25.55 50.27 6.82
C SER A 352 -27.04 49.97 7.08
N SER A 353 -27.33 49.24 8.16
CA SER A 353 -28.48 49.61 9.06
C SER A 353 -28.45 48.79 10.36
N GLU A 354 -28.78 49.49 11.40
CA GLU A 354 -28.69 49.21 12.84
C GLU A 354 -29.68 48.13 13.37
N PRO A 355 -29.61 47.82 14.68
CA PRO A 355 -29.97 46.52 15.26
C PRO A 355 -31.38 46.52 15.86
N ALA A 356 -31.99 45.35 15.93
CA ALA A 356 -33.20 45.12 16.72
C ALA A 356 -33.03 43.96 17.70
N ALA A 357 -33.25 44.30 18.91
CA ALA A 357 -33.44 43.71 20.22
C ALA A 357 -33.73 42.21 20.38
N LEU A 358 -32.98 41.62 21.31
CA LEU A 358 -33.34 40.82 22.47
C LEU A 358 -34.60 39.94 22.42
N GLY A 359 -34.40 38.64 22.55
CA GLY A 359 -35.38 37.66 23.01
C GLY A 359 -34.70 36.55 23.79
N GLU A 360 -34.71 36.65 25.11
CA GLU A 360 -34.29 35.62 26.04
C GLU A 360 -35.18 34.37 25.93
N LEU A 361 -34.57 33.21 25.84
CA LEU A 361 -35.26 31.95 26.17
C LEU A 361 -34.35 31.04 26.98
N SER A 362 -34.81 30.87 28.22
CA SER A 362 -34.27 30.08 29.31
C SER A 362 -34.11 28.60 29.02
N LEU A 363 -32.98 28.06 29.50
CA LEU A 363 -32.67 26.64 29.63
C LEU A 363 -33.34 26.07 30.89
N PRO A 364 -33.86 24.86 30.88
CA PRO A 364 -34.17 24.11 32.11
C PRO A 364 -32.98 23.25 32.55
N ALA A 365 -32.78 23.23 33.86
CA ALA A 365 -31.73 22.53 34.60
C ALA A 365 -31.89 20.99 34.57
N PRO A 366 -30.79 20.23 34.80
CA PRO A 366 -30.83 18.77 34.83
C PRO A 366 -31.41 18.24 36.16
N LYS A 367 -32.22 17.19 36.07
CA LYS A 367 -32.68 16.40 37.22
C LYS A 367 -31.61 15.34 37.54
N THR A 368 -31.16 15.36 38.77
CA THR A 368 -30.53 14.25 39.50
C THR A 368 -31.62 13.28 39.93
N ASP A 369 -31.46 11.99 39.66
CA ASP A 369 -32.10 10.93 40.44
C ASP A 369 -31.05 9.86 40.78
N GLU A 370 -30.95 9.65 42.07
CA GLU A 370 -30.28 8.55 42.75
C GLU A 370 -31.07 7.25 42.54
N GLU A 371 -30.38 6.16 42.22
CA GLU A 371 -30.37 4.86 42.88
C GLU A 371 -29.36 3.94 42.17
#